data_92bc8f950f4ea0ee12563f411f08cb0a
#
_entry.id   92bc8f950f4ea0ee12563f411f08cb0a
#
_cell.length_a   1.000
_cell.length_b   1.000
_cell.length_c   1.000
_cell.angle_alpha   90.00
_cell.angle_beta   90.00
_cell.angle_gamma   90.00
#
_symmetry.space_group_name_H-M   'P 1'
#
loop_
_entity.id
_entity.type
_entity.pdbx_description
1 polymer ?
#
loop_
_entity_poly.entity_id
_entity_poly.type
_entity_poly.pdbx_seq_one_letter_code
_entity_poly.pdbx_strand_id
1 'polypeptide(L)'
;MFINIGYCRESWKNGMKRPFFWDTDKVPHLLISGSTGGGKTVLAQLIVKQLLEGQKDITICDFKAGGDWDGIVDNYAEYTGCDELLNSFYVSFEDTIKNRRKEERYLIFDEFSSFALNKDSREFKGLMAKIGHIAFMGRSFGYKLIFISQQFSSKTIDTAIREQFGIRIFMGSTISSESAGMLFPNCEINTVSYTHLTLPTTPYV
;
A
#
# COMPACT_ATOMS: atom_id res chain seq x y z
N MET A 1 -11.12 11.11 -1.32
CA MET A 1 -10.21 11.62 -2.38
C MET A 1 -10.11 10.59 -3.50
N PHE A 2 -10.01 11.02 -4.76
CA PHE A 2 -9.80 10.12 -5.90
C PHE A 2 -8.35 10.18 -6.35
N ILE A 3 -7.68 9.03 -6.38
CA ILE A 3 -6.29 8.87 -6.80
C ILE A 3 -6.27 8.04 -8.08
N ASN A 4 -5.60 8.53 -9.12
CA ASN A 4 -5.39 7.74 -10.33
C ASN A 4 -4.29 6.70 -10.07
N ILE A 5 -4.66 5.42 -10.18
CA ILE A 5 -3.75 4.27 -9.96
C ILE A 5 -3.35 3.58 -11.26
N GLY A 6 -3.76 4.10 -12.42
CA GLY A 6 -3.39 3.54 -13.72
C GLY A 6 -4.45 3.75 -14.79
N TYR A 7 -4.24 3.12 -15.93
CA TYR A 7 -5.11 3.22 -17.09
C TYR A 7 -5.44 1.85 -17.68
N CYS A 8 -6.63 1.71 -18.26
CA CYS A 8 -7.02 0.52 -18.99
C CYS A 8 -6.16 0.36 -20.26
N ARG A 9 -5.38 -0.73 -20.37
CA ARG A 9 -4.48 -1.00 -21.49
C ARG A 9 -5.22 -1.07 -22.83
N GLU A 10 -6.36 -1.74 -22.87
CA GLU A 10 -7.13 -1.91 -24.10
C GLU A 10 -7.63 -0.56 -24.63
N SER A 11 -8.17 0.25 -23.72
CA SER A 11 -8.60 1.61 -24.06
C SER A 11 -7.43 2.49 -24.52
N TRP A 12 -6.27 2.36 -23.87
CA TRP A 12 -5.05 3.09 -24.24
C TRP A 12 -4.56 2.73 -25.64
N LYS A 13 -4.54 1.44 -26.00
CA LYS A 13 -4.17 0.98 -27.35
C LYS A 13 -5.10 1.53 -28.44
N ASN A 14 -6.35 1.78 -28.09
CA ASN A 14 -7.37 2.35 -28.98
C ASN A 14 -7.42 3.89 -28.93
N GLY A 15 -6.39 4.55 -28.38
CA GLY A 15 -6.28 6.00 -28.28
C GLY A 15 -7.16 6.64 -27.19
N MET A 16 -7.85 5.85 -26.37
CA MET A 16 -8.70 6.33 -25.29
C MET A 16 -8.01 6.17 -23.94
N LYS A 17 -7.90 7.26 -23.18
CA LYS A 17 -7.35 7.23 -21.81
C LYS A 17 -8.49 6.97 -20.81
N ARG A 18 -8.67 5.69 -20.42
CA ARG A 18 -9.63 5.32 -19.38
C ARG A 18 -8.89 5.08 -18.05
N PRO A 19 -8.87 6.06 -17.12
CA PRO A 19 -8.18 5.93 -15.86
C PRO A 19 -8.95 5.01 -14.90
N PHE A 20 -8.19 4.36 -14.00
CA PHE A 20 -8.70 3.71 -12.81
C PHE A 20 -8.46 4.63 -11.61
N PHE A 21 -9.53 4.97 -10.91
CA PHE A 21 -9.46 5.80 -9.72
C PHE A 21 -9.69 4.96 -8.46
N TRP A 22 -8.85 5.21 -7.47
CA TRP A 22 -9.05 4.76 -6.11
C TRP A 22 -9.76 5.84 -5.29
N ASP A 23 -10.96 5.53 -4.80
CA ASP A 23 -11.68 6.37 -3.84
C ASP A 23 -11.22 6.00 -2.43
N THR A 24 -10.31 6.79 -1.86
CA THR A 24 -9.68 6.52 -0.56
C THR A 24 -10.64 6.64 0.63
N ASP A 25 -11.81 7.25 0.44
CA ASP A 25 -12.82 7.39 1.50
C ASP A 25 -13.76 6.18 1.56
N LYS A 26 -13.99 5.54 0.41
CA LYS A 26 -14.77 4.32 0.33
C LYS A 26 -13.95 3.08 0.67
N VAL A 27 -12.73 3.02 0.14
CA VAL A 27 -11.81 1.89 0.30
C VAL A 27 -10.49 2.41 0.86
N PRO A 28 -10.28 2.40 2.17
CA PRO A 28 -9.18 3.13 2.81
C PRO A 28 -7.81 2.50 2.62
N HIS A 29 -7.73 1.18 2.35
CA HIS A 29 -6.47 0.45 2.38
C HIS A 29 -6.14 -0.19 1.04
N LEU A 30 -4.86 -0.17 0.68
CA LEU A 30 -4.30 -0.64 -0.58
C LEU A 30 -3.13 -1.59 -0.36
N LEU A 31 -3.14 -2.75 -1.02
CA LEU A 31 -1.96 -3.63 -1.19
C LEU A 31 -1.39 -3.51 -2.60
N ILE A 32 -0.08 -3.36 -2.68
CA ILE A 32 0.68 -3.42 -3.94
C ILE A 32 1.65 -4.59 -3.84
N SER A 33 1.46 -5.60 -4.67
CA SER A 33 2.31 -6.78 -4.73
C SER A 33 2.91 -6.96 -6.12
N GLY A 34 3.98 -7.74 -6.22
CA GLY A 34 4.57 -8.10 -7.51
C GLY A 34 6.05 -8.32 -7.48
N SER A 35 6.61 -8.78 -8.61
CA SER A 35 8.03 -9.11 -8.75
C SER A 35 8.94 -7.88 -8.56
N THR A 36 10.20 -8.14 -8.21
CA THR A 36 11.25 -7.13 -8.20
C THR A 36 11.37 -6.52 -9.60
N GLY A 37 11.52 -5.20 -9.69
CA GLY A 37 11.54 -4.48 -10.96
C GLY A 37 10.16 -4.32 -11.63
N GLY A 38 9.08 -4.81 -11.03
CA GLY A 38 7.70 -4.70 -11.56
C GLY A 38 7.08 -3.29 -11.47
N GLY A 39 7.80 -2.30 -10.92
CA GLY A 39 7.33 -0.91 -10.85
C GLY A 39 6.48 -0.58 -9.60
N LYS A 40 6.47 -1.45 -8.58
CA LYS A 40 5.68 -1.23 -7.34
C LYS A 40 5.99 0.10 -6.67
N THR A 41 7.27 0.38 -6.41
CA THR A 41 7.72 1.64 -5.79
C THR A 41 7.36 2.85 -6.65
N VAL A 42 7.49 2.75 -7.98
CA VAL A 42 7.11 3.83 -8.91
C VAL A 42 5.60 4.12 -8.83
N LEU A 43 4.75 3.09 -8.80
CA LEU A 43 3.31 3.28 -8.61
C LEU A 43 3.02 3.94 -7.25
N ALA A 44 3.69 3.50 -6.19
CA ALA A 44 3.50 4.06 -4.86
C ALA A 44 3.97 5.53 -4.81
N GLN A 45 5.08 5.89 -5.44
CA GLN A 45 5.55 7.27 -5.56
C GLN A 45 4.55 8.17 -6.32
N LEU A 46 3.92 7.65 -7.39
CA LEU A 46 2.86 8.36 -8.10
C LEU A 46 1.60 8.58 -7.24
N ILE A 47 1.28 7.62 -6.37
CA ILE A 47 0.21 7.76 -5.38
C ILE A 47 0.58 8.83 -4.35
N VAL A 48 1.79 8.75 -3.78
CA VAL A 48 2.31 9.72 -2.80
C VAL A 48 2.32 11.12 -3.38
N LYS A 49 2.78 11.30 -4.62
CA LYS A 49 2.73 12.60 -5.30
C LYS A 49 1.32 13.20 -5.30
N GLN A 50 0.31 12.42 -5.68
CA GLN A 50 -1.09 12.88 -5.69
C GLN A 50 -1.61 13.18 -4.28
N LEU A 51 -1.17 12.43 -3.26
CA LEU A 51 -1.50 12.69 -1.86
C LEU A 51 -0.89 14.01 -1.38
N LEU A 52 0.36 14.29 -1.74
CA LEU A 52 1.06 15.55 -1.42
C LEU A 52 0.39 16.75 -2.11
N GLU A 53 0.02 16.62 -3.38
CA GLU A 53 -0.77 17.63 -4.10
C GLU A 53 -2.11 17.89 -3.41
N GLY A 54 -2.71 16.86 -2.79
CA GLY A 54 -3.91 16.95 -1.95
C GLY A 54 -3.64 17.40 -0.50
N GLN A 55 -2.40 17.81 -0.16
CA GLN A 55 -1.99 18.26 1.18
C GLN A 55 -2.32 17.24 2.29
N LYS A 56 -2.07 15.96 2.03
CA LYS A 56 -2.30 14.88 3.00
C LYS A 56 -1.08 14.64 3.89
N ASP A 57 -1.32 14.24 5.13
CA ASP A 57 -0.28 13.81 6.07
C ASP A 57 0.17 12.39 5.70
N ILE A 58 1.46 12.24 5.40
CA ILE A 58 2.04 11.01 4.89
C ILE A 58 3.21 10.59 5.77
N THR A 59 3.19 9.33 6.17
CA THR A 59 4.28 8.66 6.87
C THR A 59 4.78 7.52 5.98
N ILE A 60 6.10 7.41 5.79
CA ILE A 60 6.71 6.38 4.95
C ILE A 60 7.72 5.57 5.76
N CYS A 61 7.51 4.25 5.82
CA CYS A 61 8.45 3.27 6.33
C CYS A 61 9.06 2.51 5.14
N ASP A 62 10.37 2.65 4.90
CA ASP A 62 11.13 1.90 3.90
C ASP A 62 12.01 0.86 4.56
N PHE A 63 11.51 -0.38 4.67
CA PHE A 63 12.30 -1.44 5.30
C PHE A 63 13.46 -1.93 4.42
N LYS A 64 13.39 -1.68 3.13
CA LYS A 64 14.45 -2.03 2.17
C LYS A 64 15.65 -1.09 2.27
N ALA A 65 15.45 0.16 2.71
CA ALA A 65 16.46 1.21 2.77
C ALA A 65 17.17 1.41 1.42
N GLY A 66 16.38 1.54 0.36
CA GLY A 66 16.87 1.63 -1.01
C GLY A 66 17.13 3.06 -1.50
N GLY A 67 16.82 4.07 -0.68
CA GLY A 67 16.90 5.49 -1.05
C GLY A 67 15.80 5.96 -2.01
N ASP A 68 14.84 5.08 -2.35
CA ASP A 68 13.74 5.40 -3.27
C ASP A 68 12.79 6.49 -2.74
N TRP A 69 12.83 6.75 -1.42
CA TRP A 69 11.92 7.64 -0.70
C TRP A 69 12.61 8.88 -0.10
N ASP A 70 13.91 9.05 -0.32
CA ASP A 70 14.70 10.14 0.26
C ASP A 70 14.15 11.52 -0.11
N GLY A 71 13.91 12.34 0.92
CA GLY A 71 13.47 13.74 0.74
C GLY A 71 12.07 13.93 0.20
N ILE A 72 11.24 12.86 0.12
CA ILE A 72 9.87 12.96 -0.39
C ILE A 72 8.91 13.48 0.68
N VAL A 73 9.08 13.05 1.95
CA VAL A 73 8.27 13.47 3.10
C VAL A 73 9.15 13.63 4.34
N ASP A 74 8.71 14.45 5.30
CA ASP A 74 9.41 14.66 6.56
C ASP A 74 9.27 13.44 7.50
N ASN A 75 8.10 12.80 7.52
CA ASN A 75 7.82 11.61 8.33
C ASN A 75 8.29 10.36 7.59
N TYR A 76 9.60 10.12 7.59
CA TYR A 76 10.26 9.03 6.91
C TYR A 76 11.22 8.27 7.82
N ALA A 77 11.27 6.95 7.69
CA ALA A 77 12.26 6.12 8.35
C ALA A 77 12.62 4.89 7.51
N GLU A 78 13.87 4.47 7.64
CA GLU A 78 14.43 3.28 7.01
C GLU A 78 14.69 2.17 8.03
N TYR A 79 14.67 0.93 7.56
CA TYR A 79 15.09 -0.29 8.23
C TYR A 79 14.66 -0.33 9.71
N THR A 80 15.60 -0.20 10.67
CA THR A 80 15.32 -0.26 12.11
C THR A 80 14.45 0.89 12.61
N GLY A 81 14.49 2.05 11.96
CA GLY A 81 13.65 3.20 12.29
C GLY A 81 12.16 2.98 11.99
N CYS A 82 11.82 2.00 11.14
CA CYS A 82 10.44 1.69 10.81
C CYS A 82 9.58 1.31 12.02
N ASP A 83 10.16 0.64 13.03
CA ASP A 83 9.45 0.27 14.26
C ASP A 83 8.99 1.49 15.06
N GLU A 84 9.89 2.44 15.26
CA GLU A 84 9.59 3.67 16.01
C GLU A 84 8.59 4.53 15.27
N LEU A 85 8.77 4.67 13.96
CA LEU A 85 7.88 5.48 13.14
C LEU A 85 6.46 4.88 13.05
N LEU A 86 6.36 3.56 12.88
CA LEU A 86 5.07 2.85 12.94
C LEU A 86 4.39 3.00 14.30
N ASN A 87 5.15 2.91 15.40
CA ASN A 87 4.64 3.12 16.75
C ASN A 87 4.12 4.55 16.92
N SER A 88 4.85 5.54 16.44
CA SER A 88 4.45 6.96 16.47
C SER A 88 3.15 7.19 15.70
N PHE A 89 3.02 6.60 14.52
CA PHE A 89 1.80 6.63 13.71
C PHE A 89 0.63 5.98 14.45
N TYR A 90 0.85 4.84 15.10
CA TYR A 90 -0.17 4.15 15.88
C TYR A 90 -0.60 4.93 17.13
N VAL A 91 0.32 5.54 17.86
CA VAL A 91 0.01 6.41 19.01
C VAL A 91 -0.84 7.61 18.58
N SER A 92 -0.51 8.22 17.44
CA SER A 92 -1.33 9.29 16.86
C SER A 92 -2.73 8.83 16.50
N PHE A 93 -2.88 7.59 16.02
CA PHE A 93 -4.17 6.99 15.74
C PHE A 93 -5.00 6.79 17.01
N GLU A 94 -4.42 6.26 18.08
CA GLU A 94 -5.09 6.08 19.37
C GLU A 94 -5.52 7.44 19.97
N ASP A 95 -4.67 8.46 19.87
CA ASP A 95 -5.02 9.81 20.31
C ASP A 95 -6.19 10.40 19.51
N THR A 96 -6.20 10.18 18.18
CA THR A 96 -7.30 10.60 17.31
C THR A 96 -8.62 9.93 17.70
N ILE A 97 -8.61 8.64 18.04
CA ILE A 97 -9.79 7.90 18.55
C ILE A 97 -10.23 8.49 19.89
N LYS A 98 -9.31 8.62 20.84
CA LYS A 98 -9.58 9.12 22.20
C LYS A 98 -10.25 10.50 22.18
N ASN A 99 -9.78 11.37 21.29
CA ASN A 99 -10.29 12.73 21.14
C ASN A 99 -11.46 12.83 20.13
N ARG A 100 -11.92 11.74 19.58
CA ARG A 100 -13.01 11.67 18.59
C ARG A 100 -12.79 12.60 17.40
N ARG A 101 -11.53 12.75 16.96
CA ARG A 101 -11.16 13.56 15.80
C ARG A 101 -11.21 12.72 14.54
N LYS A 102 -11.16 13.36 13.39
CA LYS A 102 -10.93 12.70 12.09
C LYS A 102 -9.78 13.43 11.41
N GLU A 103 -8.72 12.70 11.13
CA GLU A 103 -7.49 13.22 10.51
C GLU A 103 -7.13 12.34 9.30
N GLU A 104 -6.93 12.96 8.14
CA GLU A 104 -6.55 12.18 6.95
C GLU A 104 -5.05 11.93 6.94
N ARG A 105 -4.65 10.73 7.39
CA ARG A 105 -3.27 10.28 7.48
C ARG A 105 -3.05 8.98 6.70
N TYR A 106 -1.92 8.90 6.04
CA TYR A 106 -1.52 7.76 5.22
C TYR A 106 -0.21 7.18 5.74
N LEU A 107 -0.20 5.87 5.98
CA LEU A 107 1.02 5.10 6.21
C LEU A 107 1.34 4.29 4.95
N ILE A 108 2.46 4.61 4.33
CA ILE A 108 3.06 3.84 3.25
C ILE A 108 4.15 2.96 3.87
N PHE A 109 4.07 1.66 3.65
CA PHE A 109 5.08 0.72 4.14
C PHE A 109 5.67 -0.05 2.97
N ASP A 110 6.90 0.29 2.58
CA ASP A 110 7.62 -0.41 1.52
C ASP A 110 8.37 -1.61 2.11
N GLU A 111 8.27 -2.74 1.44
CA GLU A 111 8.77 -4.07 1.80
C GLU A 111 8.20 -4.58 3.16
N PHE A 112 6.90 -4.37 3.38
CA PHE A 112 6.19 -4.76 4.61
C PHE A 112 6.37 -6.23 4.98
N SER A 113 6.35 -7.16 4.02
CA SER A 113 6.47 -8.59 4.32
C SER A 113 7.84 -8.96 4.89
N SER A 114 8.91 -8.35 4.38
CA SER A 114 10.26 -8.53 4.92
C SER A 114 10.37 -7.99 6.35
N PHE A 115 9.76 -6.83 6.62
CA PHE A 115 9.67 -6.28 7.96
C PHE A 115 8.91 -7.22 8.93
N ALA A 116 7.75 -7.74 8.51
CA ALA A 116 6.95 -8.63 9.32
C ALA A 116 7.65 -9.98 9.62
N LEU A 117 8.37 -10.53 8.62
CA LEU A 117 9.14 -11.77 8.77
C LEU A 117 10.39 -11.60 9.65
N ASN A 118 10.89 -10.38 9.82
CA ASN A 118 12.03 -10.09 10.69
C ASN A 118 11.65 -10.00 12.19
N LYS A 119 10.36 -10.17 12.52
CA LYS A 119 9.84 -10.10 13.89
C LYS A 119 9.81 -11.49 14.54
N ASP A 120 10.13 -11.54 15.83
CA ASP A 120 9.83 -12.73 16.62
C ASP A 120 8.31 -12.92 16.80
N SER A 121 7.89 -14.06 17.35
CA SER A 121 6.46 -14.39 17.49
C SER A 121 5.69 -13.40 18.37
N ARG A 122 6.31 -12.77 19.36
CA ARG A 122 5.69 -11.79 20.25
C ARG A 122 5.57 -10.44 19.57
N GLU A 123 6.65 -10.01 18.93
CA GLU A 123 6.70 -8.78 18.15
C GLU A 123 5.72 -8.82 16.98
N PHE A 124 5.64 -9.95 16.26
CA PHE A 124 4.69 -10.16 15.18
C PHE A 124 3.24 -10.03 15.66
N LYS A 125 2.88 -10.63 16.79
CA LYS A 125 1.55 -10.47 17.38
C LYS A 125 1.26 -9.01 17.74
N GLY A 126 2.21 -8.30 18.30
CA GLY A 126 2.09 -6.88 18.59
C GLY A 126 1.92 -6.02 17.33
N LEU A 127 2.68 -6.33 16.29
CA LEU A 127 2.55 -5.69 14.97
C LEU A 127 1.16 -5.91 14.38
N MET A 128 0.68 -7.17 14.33
CA MET A 128 -0.64 -7.50 13.79
C MET A 128 -1.77 -6.85 14.58
N ALA A 129 -1.65 -6.74 15.91
CA ALA A 129 -2.64 -6.05 16.73
C ALA A 129 -2.76 -4.56 16.35
N LYS A 130 -1.63 -3.86 16.17
CA LYS A 130 -1.63 -2.43 15.78
C LYS A 130 -2.17 -2.22 14.37
N ILE A 131 -1.66 -3.00 13.41
CA ILE A 131 -2.11 -2.93 12.01
C ILE A 131 -3.60 -3.30 11.90
N GLY A 132 -4.03 -4.34 12.61
CA GLY A 132 -5.44 -4.75 12.66
C GLY A 132 -6.34 -3.65 13.22
N HIS A 133 -5.94 -3.00 14.31
CA HIS A 133 -6.70 -1.90 14.89
C HIS A 133 -6.90 -0.75 13.88
N ILE A 134 -5.85 -0.36 13.17
CA ILE A 134 -5.95 0.66 12.12
C ILE A 134 -6.79 0.15 10.94
N ALA A 135 -6.59 -1.08 10.49
CA ALA A 135 -7.30 -1.63 9.34
C ALA A 135 -8.82 -1.72 9.56
N PHE A 136 -9.25 -2.10 10.77
CA PHE A 136 -10.68 -2.20 11.08
C PHE A 136 -11.34 -0.86 11.38
N MET A 137 -10.64 0.09 11.98
CA MET A 137 -11.24 1.34 12.46
C MET A 137 -10.77 2.58 11.68
N GLY A 138 -9.67 2.49 10.96
CA GLY A 138 -9.00 3.63 10.32
C GLY A 138 -9.92 4.45 9.41
N ARG A 139 -10.82 3.79 8.68
CA ARG A 139 -11.80 4.48 7.82
C ARG A 139 -12.60 5.55 8.56
N SER A 140 -13.05 5.25 9.78
CA SER A 140 -13.86 6.18 10.59
C SER A 140 -13.06 7.40 11.05
N PHE A 141 -11.75 7.24 11.26
CA PHE A 141 -10.87 8.26 11.79
C PHE A 141 -9.94 8.88 10.73
N GLY A 142 -10.03 8.42 9.47
CA GLY A 142 -9.28 8.96 8.33
C GLY A 142 -7.89 8.34 8.13
N TYR A 143 -7.52 7.28 8.89
CA TYR A 143 -6.23 6.59 8.77
C TYR A 143 -6.26 5.53 7.67
N LYS A 144 -5.27 5.55 6.80
CA LYS A 144 -5.22 4.71 5.60
C LYS A 144 -3.85 4.05 5.48
N LEU A 145 -3.86 2.78 5.05
CA LEU A 145 -2.67 1.95 4.92
C LEU A 145 -2.40 1.62 3.45
N ILE A 146 -1.16 1.79 3.02
CA ILE A 146 -0.66 1.40 1.70
C ILE A 146 0.54 0.50 1.94
N PHE A 147 0.39 -0.80 1.74
CA PHE A 147 1.47 -1.76 1.93
C PHE A 147 1.98 -2.26 0.59
N ILE A 148 3.30 -2.27 0.47
CA ILE A 148 4.03 -2.69 -0.72
C ILE A 148 4.89 -3.87 -0.32
N SER A 149 4.87 -4.93 -1.14
CA SER A 149 5.72 -6.09 -0.92
C SER A 149 5.86 -6.94 -2.18
N GLN A 150 6.84 -7.81 -2.21
CA GLN A 150 6.93 -8.79 -3.31
C GLN A 150 5.78 -9.80 -3.23
N GLN A 151 5.46 -10.27 -2.04
CA GLN A 151 4.40 -11.24 -1.79
C GLN A 151 3.77 -11.00 -0.42
N PHE A 152 2.46 -11.19 -0.32
CA PHE A 152 1.72 -11.23 0.94
C PHE A 152 1.26 -12.65 1.22
N SER A 153 1.53 -13.15 2.41
CA SER A 153 1.12 -14.47 2.87
C SER A 153 0.50 -14.39 4.27
N SER A 154 -0.09 -15.47 4.74
CA SER A 154 -0.59 -15.56 6.12
C SER A 154 0.50 -15.46 7.19
N LYS A 155 1.77 -15.65 6.80
CA LYS A 155 2.93 -15.47 7.67
C LYS A 155 3.36 -14.00 7.82
N THR A 156 2.91 -13.13 6.92
CA THR A 156 3.31 -11.72 6.88
C THR A 156 2.18 -10.77 7.25
N ILE A 157 0.93 -11.18 7.02
CA ILE A 157 -0.26 -10.44 7.39
C ILE A 157 -1.43 -11.39 7.62
N ASP A 158 -2.12 -11.26 8.74
CA ASP A 158 -3.28 -12.07 9.06
C ASP A 158 -4.39 -11.93 8.02
N THR A 159 -5.07 -13.03 7.70
CA THR A 159 -6.11 -13.06 6.67
C THR A 159 -7.22 -12.02 6.93
N ALA A 160 -7.70 -11.93 8.17
CA ALA A 160 -8.74 -10.97 8.53
C ALA A 160 -8.32 -9.50 8.32
N ILE A 161 -7.04 -9.19 8.58
CA ILE A 161 -6.47 -7.86 8.35
C ILE A 161 -6.34 -7.62 6.84
N ARG A 162 -5.83 -8.62 6.09
CA ARG A 162 -5.67 -8.53 4.63
C ARG A 162 -7.00 -8.29 3.92
N GLU A 163 -8.10 -8.83 4.44
CA GLU A 163 -9.45 -8.62 3.88
C GLU A 163 -9.91 -7.16 3.99
N GLN A 164 -9.36 -6.36 4.89
CA GLN A 164 -9.64 -4.93 5.00
C GLN A 164 -9.02 -4.10 3.86
N PHE A 165 -8.02 -4.66 3.17
CA PHE A 165 -7.42 -4.03 2.00
C PHE A 165 -8.28 -4.31 0.76
N GLY A 166 -9.26 -3.43 0.53
CA GLY A 166 -10.24 -3.63 -0.53
C GLY A 166 -9.69 -3.37 -1.94
N ILE A 167 -8.57 -2.66 -2.08
CA ILE A 167 -7.83 -2.56 -3.33
C ILE A 167 -6.55 -3.36 -3.22
N ARG A 168 -6.34 -4.24 -4.22
CA ARG A 168 -5.17 -5.09 -4.32
C ARG A 168 -4.64 -5.04 -5.75
N ILE A 169 -3.37 -4.69 -5.88
CA ILE A 169 -2.71 -4.54 -7.18
C ILE A 169 -1.56 -5.54 -7.23
N PHE A 170 -1.50 -6.30 -8.31
CA PHE A 170 -0.35 -7.12 -8.63
C PHE A 170 0.38 -6.52 -9.83
N MET A 171 1.70 -6.33 -9.69
CA MET A 171 2.57 -5.78 -10.72
C MET A 171 3.61 -6.81 -11.15
N GLY A 172 3.45 -7.36 -12.33
CA GLY A 172 4.33 -8.38 -12.89
C GLY A 172 3.71 -9.06 -14.09
N SER A 173 4.51 -9.84 -14.82
CA SER A 173 4.07 -10.59 -16.00
C SER A 173 3.38 -11.90 -15.64
N THR A 174 3.75 -12.50 -14.51
CA THR A 174 3.22 -13.79 -14.04
C THR A 174 2.97 -13.73 -12.53
N ILE A 175 1.86 -14.31 -12.12
CA ILE A 175 1.52 -14.49 -10.71
C ILE A 175 1.41 -15.98 -10.40
N SER A 176 2.00 -16.46 -9.31
CA SER A 176 1.82 -17.85 -8.86
C SER A 176 0.39 -18.10 -8.41
N SER A 177 -0.10 -19.34 -8.54
CA SER A 177 -1.45 -19.70 -8.09
C SER A 177 -1.66 -19.40 -6.60
N GLU A 178 -0.61 -19.58 -5.78
CA GLU A 178 -0.65 -19.26 -4.35
C GLU A 178 -0.83 -17.74 -4.13
N SER A 179 0.00 -16.92 -4.76
CA SER A 179 -0.10 -15.45 -4.65
C SER A 179 -1.43 -14.94 -5.21
N ALA A 180 -1.91 -15.55 -6.30
CA ALA A 180 -3.19 -15.24 -6.89
C ALA A 180 -4.35 -15.53 -5.94
N GLY A 181 -4.40 -16.73 -5.34
CA GLY A 181 -5.41 -17.10 -4.35
C GLY A 181 -5.37 -16.25 -3.07
N MET A 182 -4.18 -15.80 -2.68
CA MET A 182 -4.00 -14.92 -1.52
C MET A 182 -4.47 -13.48 -1.78
N LEU A 183 -4.15 -12.93 -2.94
CA LEU A 183 -4.51 -11.55 -3.28
C LEU A 183 -5.96 -11.44 -3.79
N PHE A 184 -6.42 -12.43 -4.55
CA PHE A 184 -7.70 -12.38 -5.26
C PHE A 184 -8.53 -13.65 -5.02
N PRO A 185 -8.93 -13.96 -3.77
CA PRO A 185 -9.50 -15.26 -3.40
C PRO A 185 -10.81 -15.62 -4.11
N ASN A 186 -11.53 -14.65 -4.66
CA ASN A 186 -12.83 -14.85 -5.32
C ASN A 186 -12.81 -14.47 -6.80
N CYS A 187 -11.63 -14.31 -7.41
CA CYS A 187 -11.50 -13.97 -8.81
C CYS A 187 -11.11 -15.23 -9.59
N GLU A 188 -11.85 -15.55 -10.64
CA GLU A 188 -11.34 -16.42 -11.70
C GLU A 188 -10.20 -15.68 -12.39
N ILE A 189 -8.97 -15.98 -11.98
CA ILE A 189 -7.80 -15.42 -12.63
C ILE A 189 -7.60 -16.22 -13.90
N ASN A 190 -8.17 -15.75 -15.00
CA ASN A 190 -7.74 -16.17 -16.31
C ASN A 190 -6.28 -15.71 -16.47
N THR A 191 -5.35 -16.65 -16.39
CA THR A 191 -3.90 -16.46 -16.57
C THR A 191 -3.51 -16.08 -18.00
N VAL A 192 -4.38 -15.42 -18.72
CA VAL A 192 -4.05 -14.76 -19.98
C VAL A 192 -3.38 -13.43 -19.61
N SER A 193 -2.08 -13.40 -19.80
CA SER A 193 -1.12 -12.31 -19.55
C SER A 193 -1.60 -10.89 -19.94
N TYR A 194 -2.31 -10.18 -19.07
CA TYR A 194 -2.82 -8.83 -19.40
C TYR A 194 -2.77 -7.82 -18.26
N THR A 195 -1.79 -7.87 -17.39
CA THR A 195 -1.59 -6.81 -16.41
C THR A 195 -0.29 -6.05 -16.64
N HIS A 196 -0.21 -5.35 -17.75
CA HIS A 196 0.68 -4.21 -17.84
C HIS A 196 -0.16 -2.95 -17.62
N LEU A 197 -0.15 -2.43 -16.40
CA LEU A 197 -0.38 -1.02 -16.15
C LEU A 197 0.81 -0.28 -16.78
N THR A 198 0.64 0.25 -17.96
CA THR A 198 1.62 1.17 -18.53
C THR A 198 1.47 2.49 -17.81
N LEU A 199 2.40 2.77 -16.90
CA LEU A 199 2.59 4.10 -16.33
C LEU A 199 2.98 5.05 -17.47
N PRO A 200 2.47 6.28 -17.51
CA PRO A 200 2.87 7.26 -18.51
C PRO A 200 4.36 7.59 -18.31
N THR A 201 5.21 7.07 -19.17
CA THR A 201 6.57 7.54 -19.33
C THR A 201 6.52 8.82 -20.18
N THR A 202 6.21 9.95 -19.58
CA THR A 202 6.58 11.23 -20.17
C THR A 202 7.89 11.65 -19.53
N PRO A 203 8.97 11.81 -20.31
CA PRO A 203 10.12 12.52 -19.81
C PRO A 203 9.67 13.95 -19.51
N TYR A 204 9.85 14.38 -18.28
CA TYR A 204 9.74 15.80 -17.96
C TYR A 204 10.95 16.49 -18.56
N VAL A 205 10.72 17.34 -19.56
CA VAL A 205 11.62 18.39 -19.97
C VAL A 205 11.41 19.58 -19.05
#